data_82d8270eeb7184380497785f250c5050
#
_entry.id   82d8270eeb7184380497785f250c5050
#
_cell.length_a   1.000
_cell.length_b   1.000
_cell.length_c   1.000
_cell.angle_alpha   90.00
_cell.angle_beta   90.00
_cell.angle_gamma   90.00
#
_symmetry.space_group_name_H-M   'P 1'
#
loop_
_entity.id
_entity.type
_entity.pdbx_description
1 polymer ?
#
loop_
_entity_poly.entity_id
_entity_poly.type
_entity_poly.pdbx_seq_one_letter_code
_entity_poly.pdbx_strand_id
1 'polypeptide(L)'
;KEKANIVGGGFDSLSNYYTTYLKNEGVTFDSKLDPTSDKSEKAVDYYLDGVKKGYFRIAGTDKYLSAPFGNETIAMFVGSNASETFVKQGVNNKFEIGVAPYPAKEVMQQGTDLFVFNSATAEQKTAAYEFLKFLTTKDNQITWATQTGYIPVRESAINSDEYKNTGSLIAPIIADATKNLFTNPLVKGMDSAYRESNTVLESILAEKNPDVKSKLEAFKSTLMSIWE
;
A
#
# COMPACT_ATOMS: atom_id res chain seq x y z
N LYS A 1 -2.17 10.21 -32.46
CA LYS A 1 -0.79 9.66 -32.30
C LYS A 1 -0.88 8.61 -31.22
N GLU A 2 -0.78 7.33 -31.57
CA GLU A 2 -0.61 6.25 -30.61
C GLU A 2 0.65 6.53 -29.81
N LYS A 3 0.52 6.67 -28.49
CA LYS A 3 1.69 6.70 -27.59
C LYS A 3 2.19 5.25 -27.49
N ALA A 4 3.14 4.90 -28.32
CA ALA A 4 3.82 3.61 -28.22
C ALA A 4 4.51 3.53 -26.84
N ASN A 5 4.34 2.41 -26.14
CA ASN A 5 5.01 2.01 -24.90
C ASN A 5 4.43 2.55 -23.55
N ILE A 6 3.13 2.83 -23.47
CA ILE A 6 2.49 3.03 -22.16
C ILE A 6 2.12 1.67 -21.57
N VAL A 7 2.65 1.34 -20.41
CA VAL A 7 2.28 0.13 -19.65
C VAL A 7 0.92 0.34 -19.01
N GLY A 8 0.07 -0.69 -18.99
CA GLY A 8 -1.29 -0.59 -18.47
C GLY A 8 -1.33 -0.26 -16.97
N GLY A 9 -0.57 -0.99 -16.14
CA GLY A 9 -0.66 -0.79 -14.69
C GLY A 9 0.52 -1.31 -13.88
N GLY A 10 0.41 -1.15 -12.56
CA GLY A 10 1.36 -1.69 -11.59
C GLY A 10 0.93 -1.41 -10.15
N PHE A 11 1.67 -1.97 -9.21
CA PHE A 11 1.50 -1.75 -7.78
C PHE A 11 2.76 -1.09 -7.22
N ASP A 12 2.58 -0.05 -6.42
CA ASP A 12 3.67 0.65 -5.74
C ASP A 12 4.43 -0.27 -4.78
N SER A 13 3.70 -1.15 -4.10
CA SER A 13 4.27 -2.09 -3.14
C SER A 13 3.86 -3.51 -3.50
N LEU A 14 4.85 -4.35 -3.80
CA LEU A 14 4.63 -5.76 -4.08
C LEU A 14 4.21 -6.53 -2.84
N SER A 15 4.68 -6.14 -1.64
CA SER A 15 4.20 -6.71 -0.38
C SER A 15 2.72 -6.43 -0.17
N ASN A 16 2.26 -5.19 -0.43
CA ASN A 16 0.84 -4.84 -0.33
C ASN A 16 0.01 -5.63 -1.34
N TYR A 17 0.48 -5.72 -2.57
CA TYR A 17 -0.16 -6.54 -3.59
C TYR A 17 -0.33 -7.98 -3.13
N TYR A 18 0.78 -8.63 -2.74
CA TYR A 18 0.80 -10.03 -2.36
C TYR A 18 -0.09 -10.30 -1.15
N THR A 19 0.05 -9.50 -0.10
CA THR A 19 -0.76 -9.66 1.11
C THR A 19 -2.26 -9.44 0.85
N THR A 20 -2.60 -8.43 0.04
CA THR A 20 -3.99 -8.15 -0.33
C THR A 20 -4.57 -9.26 -1.21
N TYR A 21 -3.81 -9.76 -2.17
CA TYR A 21 -4.23 -10.88 -3.00
C TYR A 21 -4.52 -12.12 -2.14
N LEU A 22 -3.57 -12.51 -1.29
CA LEU A 22 -3.72 -13.66 -0.39
C LEU A 22 -4.94 -13.51 0.53
N LYS A 23 -5.14 -12.33 1.12
CA LYS A 23 -6.29 -12.06 1.98
C LYS A 23 -7.61 -12.27 1.25
N ASN A 24 -7.73 -11.80 0.02
CA ASN A 24 -8.92 -11.97 -0.81
C ASN A 24 -9.14 -13.41 -1.26
N GLU A 25 -8.10 -14.23 -1.26
CA GLU A 25 -8.15 -15.70 -1.46
C GLU A 25 -8.38 -16.48 -0.13
N GLY A 26 -8.60 -15.77 0.98
CA GLY A 26 -8.84 -16.34 2.29
C GLY A 26 -7.57 -16.89 2.98
N VAL A 27 -6.40 -16.37 2.63
CA VAL A 27 -5.11 -16.68 3.27
C VAL A 27 -4.64 -15.49 4.06
N THR A 28 -4.29 -15.69 5.32
CA THR A 28 -3.68 -14.66 6.15
C THR A 28 -2.15 -14.67 5.99
N PHE A 29 -1.55 -13.51 5.84
CA PHE A 29 -0.10 -13.35 5.86
C PHE A 29 0.36 -13.36 7.33
N ASP A 30 0.72 -14.53 7.84
CA ASP A 30 1.19 -14.76 9.20
C ASP A 30 2.21 -15.91 9.25
N SER A 31 2.60 -16.34 10.46
CA SER A 31 3.56 -17.43 10.66
C SER A 31 3.13 -18.81 10.14
N LYS A 32 1.90 -18.96 9.67
CA LYS A 32 1.37 -20.18 9.07
C LYS A 32 1.34 -20.10 7.54
N LEU A 33 1.77 -18.98 6.96
CA LEU A 33 1.80 -18.85 5.51
C LEU A 33 2.73 -19.88 4.89
N ASP A 34 2.18 -20.65 3.96
CA ASP A 34 2.96 -21.46 3.02
C ASP A 34 3.06 -20.72 1.67
N PRO A 35 4.21 -20.08 1.37
CA PRO A 35 4.39 -19.38 0.12
C PRO A 35 4.47 -20.30 -1.11
N THR A 36 4.58 -21.63 -0.91
CA THR A 36 4.57 -22.63 -1.98
C THR A 36 3.17 -23.22 -2.23
N SER A 37 2.15 -22.69 -1.54
CA SER A 37 0.75 -23.10 -1.78
C SER A 37 0.22 -22.59 -3.13
N ASP A 38 -0.73 -23.30 -3.72
CA ASP A 38 -1.39 -22.94 -4.98
C ASP A 38 -1.89 -21.48 -4.99
N LYS A 39 -2.39 -20.98 -3.86
CA LYS A 39 -2.91 -19.62 -3.74
C LYS A 39 -1.79 -18.58 -3.80
N SER A 40 -0.67 -18.89 -3.19
CA SER A 40 0.52 -18.05 -3.23
C SER A 40 1.15 -18.06 -4.63
N GLU A 41 1.32 -19.23 -5.25
CA GLU A 41 1.81 -19.33 -6.63
C GLU A 41 0.92 -18.54 -7.58
N LYS A 42 -0.40 -18.65 -7.49
CA LYS A 42 -1.34 -17.87 -8.31
C LYS A 42 -1.18 -16.37 -8.13
N ALA A 43 -0.92 -15.89 -6.91
CA ALA A 43 -0.65 -14.47 -6.69
C ALA A 43 0.59 -13.99 -7.47
N VAL A 44 1.65 -14.79 -7.44
CA VAL A 44 2.90 -14.48 -8.17
C VAL A 44 2.68 -14.57 -9.67
N ASP A 45 2.08 -15.64 -10.14
CA ASP A 45 1.87 -15.91 -11.56
C ASP A 45 0.97 -14.86 -12.22
N TYR A 46 -0.06 -14.39 -11.52
CA TYR A 46 -0.93 -13.33 -12.04
C TYR A 46 -0.14 -12.05 -12.39
N TYR A 47 0.73 -11.63 -11.48
CA TYR A 47 1.54 -10.43 -11.74
C TYR A 47 2.62 -10.69 -12.79
N LEU A 48 3.30 -11.82 -12.69
CA LEU A 48 4.36 -12.22 -13.62
C LEU A 48 3.84 -12.33 -15.06
N ASP A 49 2.67 -12.93 -15.24
CA ASP A 49 2.00 -13.04 -16.54
C ASP A 49 1.66 -11.65 -17.11
N GLY A 50 1.18 -10.74 -16.26
CA GLY A 50 0.95 -9.35 -16.63
C GLY A 50 2.24 -8.62 -17.05
N VAL A 51 3.35 -8.85 -16.35
CA VAL A 51 4.67 -8.28 -16.72
C VAL A 51 5.16 -8.87 -18.06
N LYS A 52 5.07 -10.19 -18.23
CA LYS A 52 5.47 -10.87 -19.48
C LYS A 52 4.66 -10.41 -20.69
N LYS A 53 3.39 -10.11 -20.50
CA LYS A 53 2.49 -9.58 -21.56
C LYS A 53 2.59 -8.07 -21.77
N GLY A 54 3.40 -7.37 -20.95
CA GLY A 54 3.54 -5.92 -21.04
C GLY A 54 2.34 -5.13 -20.46
N TYR A 55 1.44 -5.78 -19.72
CA TYR A 55 0.32 -5.12 -19.07
C TYR A 55 0.72 -4.48 -17.76
N PHE A 56 1.66 -5.11 -17.03
CA PHE A 56 2.14 -4.64 -15.74
C PHE A 56 3.63 -4.32 -15.77
N ARG A 57 4.02 -3.45 -14.86
CA ARG A 57 5.43 -3.23 -14.50
C ARG A 57 5.60 -3.17 -12.99
N ILE A 58 6.81 -3.40 -12.52
CA ILE A 58 7.21 -3.11 -11.14
C ILE A 58 7.78 -1.69 -11.05
N ALA A 59 7.80 -1.13 -9.83
CA ALA A 59 8.43 0.17 -9.59
C ALA A 59 9.96 0.10 -9.81
N GLY A 60 10.61 -0.95 -9.32
CA GLY A 60 12.06 -1.15 -9.49
C GLY A 60 12.86 0.07 -9.04
N THR A 61 13.73 0.57 -9.91
CA THR A 61 14.59 1.73 -9.63
C THR A 61 13.84 3.05 -9.43
N ASP A 62 12.60 3.16 -9.91
CA ASP A 62 11.76 4.34 -9.67
C ASP A 62 11.28 4.43 -8.21
N LYS A 63 11.36 3.33 -7.45
CA LYS A 63 10.86 3.14 -6.07
C LYS A 63 9.34 3.25 -5.95
N TYR A 64 8.70 4.19 -6.64
CA TYR A 64 7.26 4.42 -6.68
C TYR A 64 6.80 4.66 -8.11
N LEU A 65 5.54 4.32 -8.39
CA LEU A 65 4.94 4.48 -9.71
C LEU A 65 4.35 5.88 -9.96
N SER A 66 4.35 6.75 -8.97
CA SER A 66 3.90 8.14 -9.12
C SER A 66 4.71 8.92 -10.15
N ALA A 67 6.04 8.74 -10.21
CA ALA A 67 6.88 9.36 -11.21
C ALA A 67 6.63 8.80 -12.64
N PRO A 68 6.63 7.47 -12.88
CA PRO A 68 6.18 6.89 -14.14
C PRO A 68 4.79 7.35 -14.59
N PHE A 69 3.85 7.48 -13.67
CA PHE A 69 2.51 7.98 -13.96
C PHE A 69 2.54 9.46 -14.42
N GLY A 70 3.21 10.32 -13.68
CA GLY A 70 3.38 11.74 -14.06
C GLY A 70 4.14 11.95 -15.36
N ASN A 71 4.98 10.98 -15.76
CA ASN A 71 5.71 10.94 -17.03
C ASN A 71 4.94 10.22 -18.17
N GLU A 72 3.69 9.83 -17.92
CA GLU A 72 2.81 9.19 -18.90
C GLU A 72 3.39 7.86 -19.46
N THR A 73 4.21 7.15 -18.69
CA THR A 73 4.76 5.84 -19.08
C THR A 73 3.96 4.66 -18.51
N ILE A 74 3.02 4.94 -17.61
CA ILE A 74 2.05 3.99 -17.06
C ILE A 74 0.66 4.65 -17.04
N ALA A 75 -0.37 3.89 -17.38
CA ALA A 75 -1.74 4.43 -17.48
C ALA A 75 -2.47 4.50 -16.13
N MET A 76 -2.17 3.57 -15.23
CA MET A 76 -2.73 3.51 -13.88
C MET A 76 -1.76 2.83 -12.91
N PHE A 77 -1.97 3.03 -11.62
CA PHE A 77 -1.27 2.23 -10.61
C PHE A 77 -2.11 2.12 -9.33
N VAL A 78 -1.82 1.09 -8.55
CA VAL A 78 -2.36 0.91 -7.21
C VAL A 78 -1.29 1.33 -6.21
N GLY A 79 -1.62 2.29 -5.36
CA GLY A 79 -0.71 2.82 -4.35
C GLY A 79 -1.46 3.31 -3.12
N SER A 80 -0.72 3.77 -2.13
CA SER A 80 -1.28 4.42 -0.96
C SER A 80 -1.93 5.76 -1.33
N ASN A 81 -3.06 6.08 -0.72
CA ASN A 81 -3.68 7.40 -0.82
C ASN A 81 -2.75 8.54 -0.37
N ALA A 82 -1.77 8.26 0.50
CA ALA A 82 -0.74 9.21 0.89
C ALA A 82 0.17 9.64 -0.29
N SER A 83 0.09 8.98 -1.44
CA SER A 83 0.80 9.40 -2.66
C SER A 83 0.12 10.54 -3.41
N GLU A 84 -1.09 10.97 -3.04
CA GLU A 84 -1.87 11.98 -3.78
C GLU A 84 -1.08 13.24 -4.09
N THR A 85 -0.38 13.80 -3.09
CA THR A 85 0.41 15.02 -3.25
C THR A 85 1.54 14.83 -4.27
N PHE A 86 2.24 13.70 -4.21
CA PHE A 86 3.33 13.38 -5.15
C PHE A 86 2.80 13.16 -6.57
N VAL A 87 1.63 12.52 -6.70
CA VAL A 87 0.97 12.32 -7.99
C VAL A 87 0.58 13.66 -8.61
N LYS A 88 -0.08 14.54 -7.85
CA LYS A 88 -0.44 15.88 -8.33
C LYS A 88 0.77 16.69 -8.77
N GLN A 89 1.85 16.66 -7.98
CA GLN A 89 3.11 17.34 -8.33
C GLN A 89 3.75 16.76 -9.60
N GLY A 90 3.80 15.43 -9.72
CA GLY A 90 4.39 14.76 -10.89
C GLY A 90 3.59 15.01 -12.17
N VAL A 91 2.27 15.00 -12.08
CA VAL A 91 1.39 15.30 -13.22
C VAL A 91 1.44 16.78 -13.60
N ASN A 92 1.56 17.69 -12.62
CA ASN A 92 1.71 19.13 -12.84
C ASN A 92 0.71 19.70 -13.88
N ASN A 93 -0.57 19.36 -13.73
CA ASN A 93 -1.67 19.76 -14.59
C ASN A 93 -1.54 19.37 -16.09
N LYS A 94 -0.69 18.39 -16.44
CA LYS A 94 -0.55 17.92 -17.84
C LYS A 94 -1.78 17.15 -18.31
N PHE A 95 -2.48 16.49 -17.41
CA PHE A 95 -3.70 15.72 -17.68
C PHE A 95 -4.57 15.61 -16.42
N GLU A 96 -5.82 15.20 -16.61
CA GLU A 96 -6.77 14.95 -15.52
C GLU A 96 -6.48 13.61 -14.83
N ILE A 97 -6.50 13.60 -13.48
CA ILE A 97 -6.26 12.42 -12.66
C ILE A 97 -7.59 11.85 -12.20
N GLY A 98 -7.88 10.62 -12.60
CA GLY A 98 -8.98 9.84 -12.03
C GLY A 98 -8.50 8.99 -10.86
N VAL A 99 -9.33 8.85 -9.82
CA VAL A 99 -9.11 7.95 -8.69
C VAL A 99 -10.32 7.07 -8.44
N ALA A 100 -10.06 5.84 -8.00
CA ALA A 100 -11.10 4.87 -7.65
C ALA A 100 -10.62 4.00 -6.49
N PRO A 101 -11.53 3.43 -5.67
CA PRO A 101 -11.18 2.39 -4.73
C PRO A 101 -10.55 1.20 -5.44
N TYR A 102 -9.60 0.52 -4.77
CA TYR A 102 -9.06 -0.74 -5.31
C TYR A 102 -10.19 -1.80 -5.36
N PRO A 103 -10.38 -2.47 -6.51
CA PRO A 103 -11.52 -3.37 -6.71
C PRO A 103 -11.32 -4.74 -6.07
N ALA A 104 -11.12 -4.79 -4.75
CA ALA A 104 -10.98 -6.01 -3.96
C ALA A 104 -12.03 -6.05 -2.85
N LYS A 105 -12.34 -7.25 -2.35
CA LYS A 105 -13.28 -7.42 -1.22
C LYS A 105 -12.75 -6.79 0.06
N GLU A 106 -11.46 -7.01 0.32
CA GLU A 106 -10.75 -6.49 1.48
C GLU A 106 -9.51 -5.76 0.99
N VAL A 107 -9.25 -4.59 1.55
CA VAL A 107 -8.14 -3.71 1.19
C VAL A 107 -7.24 -3.49 2.41
N MET A 108 -5.94 -3.52 2.21
CA MET A 108 -4.98 -3.32 3.29
C MET A 108 -5.05 -1.88 3.81
N GLN A 109 -5.30 -1.76 5.11
CA GLN A 109 -5.09 -0.53 5.84
C GLN A 109 -3.61 -0.39 6.18
N GLN A 110 -3.04 0.72 5.80
CA GLN A 110 -1.73 1.16 6.24
C GLN A 110 -1.89 2.47 7.03
N GLY A 111 -0.86 2.83 7.77
CA GLY A 111 -0.88 4.07 8.53
C GLY A 111 0.39 4.23 9.34
N THR A 112 0.42 5.33 10.08
CA THR A 112 1.48 5.63 11.04
C THR A 112 0.87 5.63 12.43
N ASP A 113 1.39 4.79 13.31
CA ASP A 113 0.94 4.69 14.68
C ASP A 113 1.79 5.55 15.60
N LEU A 114 1.17 6.08 16.65
CA LEU A 114 1.84 6.83 17.70
C LEU A 114 1.86 6.01 18.98
N PHE A 115 3.05 5.82 19.52
CA PHE A 115 3.28 5.04 20.76
C PHE A 115 3.89 5.89 21.84
N VAL A 116 3.49 5.63 23.09
CA VAL A 116 4.13 6.20 24.27
C VAL A 116 4.95 5.10 24.92
N PHE A 117 6.24 5.36 25.16
CA PHE A 117 7.12 4.37 25.78
C PHE A 117 6.66 4.02 27.20
N ASN A 118 6.71 2.75 27.54
CA ASN A 118 6.39 2.29 28.90
C ASN A 118 7.33 2.90 29.97
N SER A 119 8.58 3.17 29.58
CA SER A 119 9.60 3.80 30.45
C SER A 119 9.42 5.31 30.66
N ALA A 120 8.46 5.95 29.94
CA ALA A 120 8.19 7.37 30.14
C ALA A 120 7.65 7.64 31.56
N THR A 121 8.02 8.78 32.14
CA THR A 121 7.50 9.21 33.43
C THR A 121 6.00 9.52 33.38
N ALA A 122 5.35 9.67 34.52
CA ALA A 122 3.93 10.03 34.60
C ALA A 122 3.65 11.37 33.91
N GLU A 123 4.53 12.36 34.10
CA GLU A 123 4.43 13.69 33.51
C GLU A 123 4.60 13.62 32.00
N GLN A 124 5.57 12.83 31.51
CA GLN A 124 5.78 12.61 30.08
C GLN A 124 4.57 11.92 29.43
N LYS A 125 4.00 10.92 30.10
CA LYS A 125 2.78 10.25 29.61
C LYS A 125 1.59 11.19 29.55
N THR A 126 1.45 12.07 30.55
CA THR A 126 0.40 13.10 30.57
C THR A 126 0.58 14.08 29.40
N ALA A 127 1.81 14.58 29.18
CA ALA A 127 2.10 15.48 28.08
C ALA A 127 1.87 14.81 26.71
N ALA A 128 2.27 13.56 26.55
CA ALA A 128 2.02 12.78 25.35
C ALA A 128 0.51 12.61 25.07
N TYR A 129 -0.28 12.37 26.13
CA TYR A 129 -1.73 12.26 26.00
C TYR A 129 -2.38 13.58 25.55
N GLU A 130 -1.96 14.72 26.11
CA GLU A 130 -2.44 16.04 25.68
C GLU A 130 -2.06 16.31 24.21
N PHE A 131 -0.84 15.93 23.79
CA PHE A 131 -0.42 16.04 22.40
C PHE A 131 -1.26 15.16 21.48
N LEU A 132 -1.55 13.91 21.87
CA LEU A 132 -2.42 13.03 21.08
C LEU A 132 -3.83 13.60 20.95
N LYS A 133 -4.39 14.17 22.02
CA LYS A 133 -5.70 14.86 21.96
C LYS A 133 -5.66 16.03 20.98
N PHE A 134 -4.61 16.83 21.01
CA PHE A 134 -4.41 17.94 20.07
C PHE A 134 -4.37 17.44 18.62
N LEU A 135 -3.53 16.44 18.32
CA LEU A 135 -3.40 15.86 16.99
C LEU A 135 -4.72 15.29 16.44
N THR A 136 -5.54 14.74 17.33
CA THR A 136 -6.80 14.10 16.93
C THR A 136 -8.02 15.02 17.01
N THR A 137 -7.84 16.34 17.17
CA THR A 137 -8.95 17.29 16.99
C THR A 137 -9.42 17.29 15.53
N LYS A 138 -10.70 17.67 15.29
CA LYS A 138 -11.27 17.74 13.94
C LYS A 138 -10.40 18.56 13.00
N ASP A 139 -10.07 19.78 13.39
CA ASP A 139 -9.35 20.74 12.55
C ASP A 139 -7.91 20.28 12.23
N ASN A 140 -7.21 19.72 13.22
CA ASN A 140 -5.88 19.20 13.01
C ASN A 140 -5.90 17.94 12.12
N GLN A 141 -6.92 17.11 12.24
CA GLN A 141 -7.09 15.96 11.35
C GLN A 141 -7.39 16.38 9.90
N ILE A 142 -8.18 17.41 9.69
CA ILE A 142 -8.42 17.97 8.35
C ILE A 142 -7.12 18.55 7.78
N THR A 143 -6.41 19.35 8.58
CA THR A 143 -5.11 19.93 8.18
C THR A 143 -4.12 18.85 7.79
N TRP A 144 -3.96 17.83 8.65
CA TRP A 144 -3.06 16.72 8.38
C TRP A 144 -3.42 15.96 7.10
N ALA A 145 -4.68 15.59 6.96
CA ALA A 145 -5.18 14.86 5.80
C ALA A 145 -4.97 15.64 4.49
N THR A 146 -5.25 16.94 4.51
CA THR A 146 -5.10 17.80 3.32
C THR A 146 -3.66 17.95 2.88
N GLN A 147 -2.73 18.03 3.85
CA GLN A 147 -1.31 18.22 3.55
C GLN A 147 -0.57 16.94 3.19
N THR A 148 -1.02 15.80 3.71
CA THR A 148 -0.29 14.53 3.61
C THR A 148 -1.00 13.47 2.76
N GLY A 149 -2.29 13.64 2.44
CA GLY A 149 -3.12 12.63 1.80
C GLY A 149 -3.56 11.49 2.74
N TYR A 150 -3.20 11.53 4.03
CA TYR A 150 -3.68 10.53 5.00
C TYR A 150 -5.17 10.68 5.26
N ILE A 151 -5.81 9.57 5.63
CA ILE A 151 -7.23 9.55 5.98
C ILE A 151 -7.40 10.08 7.40
N PRO A 152 -8.32 11.03 7.67
CA PRO A 152 -8.63 11.45 9.02
C PRO A 152 -9.09 10.27 9.88
N VAL A 153 -8.64 10.21 11.13
CA VAL A 153 -9.05 9.16 12.08
C VAL A 153 -10.33 9.51 12.87
N ARG A 154 -10.98 10.60 12.49
CA ARG A 154 -12.20 11.09 13.15
C ARG A 154 -13.37 11.17 12.17
N GLU A 155 -14.47 10.51 12.48
CA GLU A 155 -15.68 10.58 11.65
C GLU A 155 -16.18 12.02 11.45
N SER A 156 -16.09 12.87 12.49
CA SER A 156 -16.47 14.27 12.38
C SER A 156 -15.59 15.08 11.42
N ALA A 157 -14.36 14.64 11.15
CA ALA A 157 -13.49 15.23 10.12
C ALA A 157 -13.82 14.65 8.75
N ILE A 158 -13.91 13.33 8.61
CA ILE A 158 -14.22 12.65 7.34
C ILE A 158 -15.54 13.14 6.75
N ASN A 159 -16.57 13.31 7.59
CA ASN A 159 -17.90 13.69 7.15
C ASN A 159 -18.11 15.21 6.99
N SER A 160 -17.11 16.02 7.33
CA SER A 160 -17.24 17.47 7.28
C SER A 160 -17.15 18.02 5.86
N ASP A 161 -17.86 19.11 5.60
CA ASP A 161 -17.79 19.82 4.33
C ASP A 161 -16.40 20.45 4.12
N GLU A 162 -15.72 20.85 5.21
CA GLU A 162 -14.36 21.37 5.14
C GLU A 162 -13.40 20.33 4.52
N TYR A 163 -13.46 19.07 4.94
CA TYR A 163 -12.63 18.01 4.37
C TYR A 163 -13.01 17.68 2.93
N LYS A 164 -14.32 17.54 2.67
CA LYS A 164 -14.81 17.21 1.33
C LYS A 164 -14.47 18.26 0.28
N ASN A 165 -14.34 19.52 0.68
CA ASN A 165 -14.06 20.65 -0.20
C ASN A 165 -12.57 21.05 -0.26
N THR A 166 -11.66 20.22 0.28
CA THR A 166 -10.20 20.50 0.27
C THR A 166 -9.57 20.38 -1.12
N GLY A 167 -10.28 19.89 -2.14
CA GLY A 167 -9.72 19.55 -3.45
C GLY A 167 -8.90 18.24 -3.44
N SER A 168 -8.99 17.44 -2.36
CA SER A 168 -8.44 16.08 -2.35
C SER A 168 -9.19 15.20 -3.36
N LEU A 169 -8.45 14.43 -4.15
CA LEU A 169 -9.02 13.42 -5.04
C LEU A 169 -9.54 12.20 -4.27
N ILE A 170 -9.02 11.98 -3.05
CA ILE A 170 -9.37 10.83 -2.21
C ILE A 170 -10.65 11.09 -1.39
N ALA A 171 -10.87 12.32 -0.94
CA ALA A 171 -12.02 12.65 -0.09
C ALA A 171 -13.37 12.18 -0.66
N PRO A 172 -13.68 12.29 -1.96
CA PRO A 172 -14.96 11.82 -2.51
C PRO A 172 -15.14 10.30 -2.50
N ILE A 173 -14.06 9.52 -2.53
CA ILE A 173 -14.12 8.05 -2.60
C ILE A 173 -13.84 7.37 -1.26
N ILE A 174 -13.53 8.15 -0.20
CA ILE A 174 -13.03 7.61 1.06
C ILE A 174 -13.99 6.60 1.70
N ALA A 175 -15.28 6.86 1.65
CA ALA A 175 -16.30 6.00 2.24
C ALA A 175 -16.32 4.61 1.58
N ASP A 176 -16.12 4.55 0.27
CA ASP A 176 -16.07 3.29 -0.47
C ASP A 176 -14.70 2.61 -0.31
N ALA A 177 -13.62 3.38 -0.35
CA ALA A 177 -12.26 2.86 -0.22
C ALA A 177 -11.96 2.26 1.17
N THR A 178 -12.73 2.63 2.19
CA THR A 178 -12.50 2.18 3.58
C THR A 178 -13.56 1.21 4.12
N LYS A 179 -14.45 0.69 3.27
CA LYS A 179 -15.55 -0.21 3.70
C LYS A 179 -15.05 -1.50 4.36
N ASN A 180 -14.06 -2.13 3.78
CA ASN A 180 -13.58 -3.43 4.18
C ASN A 180 -12.05 -3.39 4.28
N LEU A 181 -11.57 -2.87 5.40
CA LEU A 181 -10.14 -2.78 5.67
C LEU A 181 -9.66 -3.98 6.48
N PHE A 182 -8.45 -4.44 6.18
CA PHE A 182 -7.74 -5.38 7.03
C PHE A 182 -6.33 -4.87 7.34
N THR A 183 -5.75 -5.36 8.42
CA THR A 183 -4.36 -5.12 8.80
C THR A 183 -3.61 -6.44 8.89
N ASN A 184 -2.30 -6.40 8.74
CA ASN A 184 -1.47 -7.55 9.06
C ASN A 184 -1.54 -7.85 10.57
N PRO A 185 -1.49 -9.14 10.97
CA PRO A 185 -1.46 -9.51 12.38
C PRO A 185 -0.24 -8.93 13.09
N LEU A 186 -0.41 -8.53 14.37
CA LEU A 186 0.69 -8.09 15.21
C LEU A 186 1.41 -9.30 15.82
N VAL A 187 2.33 -9.88 15.08
CA VAL A 187 3.16 -11.01 15.51
C VAL A 187 4.64 -10.67 15.36
N LYS A 188 5.48 -11.30 16.18
CA LYS A 188 6.93 -11.16 16.08
C LYS A 188 7.39 -11.52 14.65
N GLY A 189 8.31 -10.74 14.10
CA GLY A 189 8.87 -10.99 12.76
C GLY A 189 8.01 -10.49 11.59
N MET A 190 6.79 -9.98 11.81
CA MET A 190 5.90 -9.54 10.73
C MET A 190 6.53 -8.52 9.79
N ASP A 191 7.19 -7.49 10.32
CA ASP A 191 7.84 -6.46 9.48
C ASP A 191 8.93 -7.06 8.59
N SER A 192 9.74 -7.96 9.15
CA SER A 192 10.79 -8.66 8.39
C SER A 192 10.20 -9.55 7.30
N ALA A 193 9.17 -10.33 7.62
CA ALA A 193 8.48 -11.20 6.66
C ALA A 193 7.82 -10.39 5.53
N TYR A 194 7.20 -9.27 5.89
CA TYR A 194 6.57 -8.37 4.94
C TYR A 194 7.59 -7.73 3.97
N ARG A 195 8.74 -7.27 4.48
CA ARG A 195 9.82 -6.75 3.63
C ARG A 195 10.41 -7.82 2.74
N GLU A 196 10.60 -9.03 3.27
CA GLU A 196 11.12 -10.16 2.52
C GLU A 196 10.19 -10.53 1.35
N SER A 197 8.87 -10.47 1.56
CA SER A 197 7.93 -10.70 0.48
C SER A 197 8.11 -9.73 -0.69
N ASN A 198 8.45 -8.46 -0.42
CA ASN A 198 8.77 -7.49 -1.48
C ASN A 198 10.03 -7.89 -2.25
N THR A 199 11.09 -8.25 -1.52
CA THR A 199 12.39 -8.65 -2.09
C THR A 199 12.23 -9.86 -3.01
N VAL A 200 11.52 -10.87 -2.55
CA VAL A 200 11.30 -12.10 -3.33
C VAL A 200 10.44 -11.83 -4.57
N LEU A 201 9.32 -11.12 -4.43
CA LEU A 201 8.49 -10.79 -5.59
C LEU A 201 9.24 -9.93 -6.59
N GLU A 202 9.99 -8.92 -6.14
CA GLU A 202 10.80 -8.09 -7.03
C GLU A 202 11.82 -8.94 -7.78
N SER A 203 12.49 -9.87 -7.09
CA SER A 203 13.46 -10.77 -7.72
C SER A 203 12.82 -11.67 -8.78
N ILE A 204 11.58 -12.13 -8.56
CA ILE A 204 10.84 -12.95 -9.53
C ILE A 204 10.41 -12.09 -10.73
N LEU A 205 9.81 -10.95 -10.47
CA LEU A 205 9.19 -10.12 -11.50
C LEU A 205 10.20 -9.35 -12.38
N ALA A 206 11.42 -9.15 -11.90
CA ALA A 206 12.50 -8.53 -12.65
C ALA A 206 13.17 -9.49 -13.64
N GLU A 207 13.04 -10.81 -13.47
CA GLU A 207 13.65 -11.79 -14.34
C GLU A 207 12.75 -12.14 -15.54
N LYS A 208 13.37 -12.35 -16.68
CA LYS A 208 12.64 -12.73 -17.91
C LYS A 208 12.02 -14.15 -17.80
N ASN A 209 12.75 -15.08 -17.21
CA ASN A 209 12.35 -16.48 -17.03
C ASN A 209 12.71 -16.94 -15.60
N PRO A 210 12.01 -16.48 -14.56
CA PRO A 210 12.33 -16.86 -13.20
C PRO A 210 11.95 -18.33 -12.92
N ASP A 211 12.73 -19.01 -12.10
CA ASP A 211 12.32 -20.23 -11.46
C ASP A 211 11.49 -19.87 -10.22
N VAL A 212 10.18 -19.64 -10.46
CA VAL A 212 9.23 -19.23 -9.42
C VAL A 212 9.20 -20.22 -8.26
N LYS A 213 9.17 -21.51 -8.56
CA LYS A 213 9.09 -22.55 -7.55
C LYS A 213 10.29 -22.54 -6.62
N SER A 214 11.49 -22.53 -7.17
CA SER A 214 12.73 -22.49 -6.37
C SER A 214 12.80 -21.23 -5.49
N LYS A 215 12.37 -20.07 -6.03
CA LYS A 215 12.33 -18.81 -5.26
C LYS A 215 11.30 -18.81 -4.14
N LEU A 216 10.14 -19.42 -4.35
CA LEU A 216 9.12 -19.57 -3.31
C LEU A 216 9.54 -20.59 -2.23
N GLU A 217 10.25 -21.66 -2.57
CA GLU A 217 10.85 -22.57 -1.59
C GLU A 217 11.92 -21.86 -0.74
N ALA A 218 12.76 -21.05 -1.34
CA ALA A 218 13.73 -20.23 -0.61
C ALA A 218 13.02 -19.22 0.31
N PHE A 219 11.97 -18.59 -0.17
CA PHE A 219 11.14 -17.68 0.63
C PHE A 219 10.51 -18.38 1.83
N LYS A 220 9.98 -19.61 1.64
CA LYS A 220 9.46 -20.42 2.73
C LYS A 220 10.50 -20.65 3.82
N SER A 221 11.71 -21.03 3.43
CA SER A 221 12.83 -21.26 4.37
C SER A 221 13.18 -19.99 5.14
N THR A 222 13.20 -18.82 4.46
CA THR A 222 13.45 -17.52 5.10
C THR A 222 12.34 -17.15 6.08
N LEU A 223 11.07 -17.34 5.69
CA LEU A 223 9.92 -17.08 6.59
C LEU A 223 9.98 -17.95 7.85
N MET A 224 10.31 -19.21 7.72
CA MET A 224 10.47 -20.12 8.89
C MET A 224 11.52 -19.56 9.86
N SER A 225 12.67 -19.10 9.36
CA SER A 225 13.73 -18.51 10.18
C SER A 225 13.33 -17.17 10.82
N ILE A 226 12.49 -16.38 10.15
CA ILE A 226 12.01 -15.09 10.69
C ILE A 226 11.05 -15.31 11.86
N TRP A 227 10.25 -16.37 11.82
CA TRP A 227 9.20 -16.64 12.80
C TRP A 227 9.59 -17.61 13.92
N GLU A 228 10.79 -18.23 13.88
CA GLU A 228 11.42 -18.92 15.01
C GLU A 228 11.87 -17.91 16.10
#